data_cd3351a07f57c5f2e49606b522dc94d1
#
_entry.id   cd3351a07f57c5f2e49606b522dc94d1
#
_cell.length_a   1.000
_cell.length_b   1.000
_cell.length_c   1.000
_cell.angle_alpha   90.00
_cell.angle_beta   90.00
_cell.angle_gamma   90.00
#
_symmetry.space_group_name_H-M   'P 1'
#
loop_
_entity.id
_entity.type
_entity.pdbx_description
1 polymer ?
#
loop_
_entity_poly.entity_id
_entity_poly.type
_entity_poly.pdbx_seq_one_letter_code
_entity_poly.pdbx_strand_id
1 'polypeptide(L)'
;IYLVPKKICFAVSTLTQIENLIEFRKSKFKTSIIFIKYFLIKGFGIEWLRTLINHIKNKYKTHNIKFFVDSGYDQGLGILLTHENIDYLKLKNNKIILNKINQIAKKNKVLLNPTFDVVDLTKIKNIQKKLKIKL
;
A
#
# COMPACT_ATOMS: atom_id res chain seq x y z
N ILE A 1 15.89 18.87 -18.63
CA ILE A 1 14.63 18.19 -18.23
C ILE A 1 14.93 17.24 -17.10
N TYR A 2 14.36 17.50 -15.95
CA TYR A 2 14.51 16.64 -14.79
C TYR A 2 13.43 15.58 -14.83
N LEU A 3 13.84 14.30 -14.92
CA LEU A 3 12.94 13.18 -14.69
C LEU A 3 12.79 13.00 -13.19
N VAL A 4 11.61 13.24 -12.67
CA VAL A 4 11.31 12.96 -11.26
C VAL A 4 11.30 11.44 -11.09
N PRO A 5 12.17 10.86 -10.22
CA PRO A 5 12.14 9.41 -9.97
C PRO A 5 10.76 9.01 -9.47
N LYS A 6 10.23 7.89 -9.97
CA LYS A 6 8.98 7.33 -9.44
C LYS A 6 9.18 6.95 -7.99
N LYS A 7 8.16 7.18 -7.17
CA LYS A 7 8.16 6.70 -5.80
C LYS A 7 8.13 5.17 -5.80
N ILE A 8 8.77 4.60 -4.79
CA ILE A 8 8.84 3.15 -4.61
C ILE A 8 7.82 2.73 -3.57
N CYS A 9 7.06 1.68 -3.84
CA CYS A 9 6.25 1.00 -2.85
C CYS A 9 6.78 -0.43 -2.66
N PHE A 10 6.48 -1.01 -1.49
CA PHE A 10 6.99 -2.33 -1.13
C PHE A 10 5.81 -3.28 -0.96
N ALA A 11 5.73 -4.29 -1.84
CA ALA A 11 4.70 -5.32 -1.73
C ALA A 11 5.11 -6.32 -0.64
N VAL A 12 4.25 -6.51 0.34
CA VAL A 12 4.47 -7.40 1.48
C VAL A 12 3.23 -8.26 1.72
N SER A 13 3.41 -9.40 2.37
CA SER A 13 2.31 -10.34 2.61
C SER A 13 2.06 -10.66 4.08
N THR A 14 2.98 -10.31 4.98
CA THR A 14 2.85 -10.64 6.40
C THR A 14 3.17 -9.44 7.28
N LEU A 15 2.62 -9.45 8.49
CA LEU A 15 2.92 -8.44 9.49
C LEU A 15 4.44 -8.39 9.78
N THR A 16 5.08 -9.53 9.88
CA THR A 16 6.54 -9.61 10.13
C THR A 16 7.32 -8.90 9.04
N GLN A 17 6.94 -9.09 7.77
CA GLN A 17 7.59 -8.40 6.65
C GLN A 17 7.43 -6.89 6.76
N ILE A 18 6.25 -6.42 7.12
CA ILE A 18 5.97 -4.98 7.27
C ILE A 18 6.84 -4.40 8.39
N GLU A 19 6.87 -5.06 9.54
CA GLU A 19 7.65 -4.60 10.68
C GLU A 19 9.14 -4.56 10.37
N ASN A 20 9.66 -5.58 9.72
CA ASN A 20 11.06 -5.63 9.30
C ASN A 20 11.39 -4.50 8.30
N LEU A 21 10.49 -4.21 7.38
CA LEU A 21 10.65 -3.13 6.42
C LEU A 21 10.72 -1.77 7.14
N ILE A 22 9.80 -1.52 8.04
CA ILE A 22 9.75 -0.26 8.79
C ILE A 22 11.01 -0.09 9.65
N GLU A 23 11.41 -1.15 10.36
CA GLU A 23 12.61 -1.12 11.20
C GLU A 23 13.86 -0.86 10.37
N PHE A 24 13.96 -1.43 9.17
CA PHE A 24 15.08 -1.18 8.28
C PHE A 24 15.13 0.28 7.82
N ARG A 25 13.96 0.90 7.56
CA ARG A 25 13.88 2.24 6.97
C ARG A 25 13.77 3.38 7.98
N LYS A 26 13.55 3.09 9.26
CA LYS A 26 13.29 4.12 10.27
C LYS A 26 14.41 5.15 10.40
N SER A 27 15.66 4.74 10.23
CA SER A 27 16.82 5.63 10.33
C SER A 27 17.01 6.52 9.11
N LYS A 28 16.24 6.32 8.05
CA LYS A 28 16.40 7.01 6.78
C LYS A 28 15.40 8.15 6.58
N PHE A 29 14.47 8.35 7.52
CA PHE A 29 13.44 9.40 7.51
C PHE A 29 12.64 9.47 6.21
N LYS A 30 12.41 8.33 5.57
CA LYS A 30 11.66 8.24 4.31
C LYS A 30 10.26 7.69 4.54
N THR A 31 9.31 8.16 3.72
CA THR A 31 7.98 7.56 3.67
C THR A 31 8.09 6.11 3.21
N SER A 32 7.47 5.21 3.96
CA SER A 32 7.35 3.80 3.57
C SER A 32 5.95 3.56 3.03
N ILE A 33 5.85 3.22 1.75
CA ILE A 33 4.58 2.92 1.10
C ILE A 33 4.43 1.40 1.07
N ILE A 34 3.46 0.90 1.82
CA ILE A 34 3.17 -0.53 1.95
C ILE A 34 2.12 -0.90 0.93
N PHE A 35 2.46 -1.79 -0.01
CA PHE A 35 1.55 -2.24 -1.05
C PHE A 35 0.96 -3.60 -0.69
N ILE A 36 -0.36 -3.67 -0.60
CA ILE A 36 -1.10 -4.90 -0.30
C ILE A 36 -1.75 -5.38 -1.59
N LYS A 37 -1.30 -6.52 -2.10
CA LYS A 37 -1.81 -7.09 -3.35
C LYS A 37 -3.24 -7.60 -3.17
N TYR A 38 -4.00 -7.60 -4.25
CA TYR A 38 -5.41 -8.00 -4.26
C TYR A 38 -5.63 -9.41 -3.70
N PHE A 39 -4.75 -10.37 -4.03
CA PHE A 39 -4.95 -11.75 -3.58
C PHE A 39 -4.96 -11.89 -2.05
N LEU A 40 -4.26 -11.00 -1.34
CA LEU A 40 -4.26 -11.01 0.13
C LEU A 40 -5.59 -10.53 0.68
N ILE A 41 -6.17 -9.49 0.07
CA ILE A 41 -7.49 -8.99 0.49
C ILE A 41 -8.56 -10.03 0.21
N LYS A 42 -8.51 -10.65 -0.98
CA LYS A 42 -9.44 -11.69 -1.36
C LYS A 42 -9.34 -12.91 -0.45
N GLY A 43 -8.12 -13.27 -0.04
CA GLY A 43 -7.88 -14.43 0.81
C GLY A 43 -8.21 -14.21 2.28
N PHE A 44 -7.82 -13.08 2.84
CA PHE A 44 -7.95 -12.81 4.28
C PHE A 44 -9.12 -11.89 4.64
N GLY A 45 -9.60 -11.09 3.71
CA GLY A 45 -10.75 -10.21 3.90
C GLY A 45 -10.40 -8.81 4.40
N ILE A 46 -11.42 -7.94 4.39
CA ILE A 46 -11.24 -6.54 4.74
C ILE A 46 -10.99 -6.32 6.24
N GLU A 47 -11.54 -7.19 7.09
CA GLU A 47 -11.31 -7.11 8.54
C GLU A 47 -9.84 -7.37 8.88
N TRP A 48 -9.21 -8.32 8.20
CA TRP A 48 -7.78 -8.56 8.32
C TRP A 48 -6.98 -7.31 7.94
N LEU A 49 -7.33 -6.69 6.82
CA LEU A 49 -6.66 -5.47 6.36
C LEU A 49 -6.81 -4.34 7.38
N ARG A 50 -8.02 -4.12 7.87
CA ARG A 50 -8.31 -3.08 8.86
C ARG A 50 -7.50 -3.28 10.12
N THR A 51 -7.45 -4.51 10.63
CA THR A 51 -6.67 -4.85 11.82
C THR A 51 -5.18 -4.62 11.59
N LEU A 52 -4.67 -5.04 10.42
CA LEU A 52 -3.27 -4.85 10.05
C LEU A 52 -2.88 -3.37 10.02
N ILE A 53 -3.67 -2.56 9.33
CA ILE A 53 -3.41 -1.11 9.21
C ILE A 53 -3.42 -0.44 10.59
N ASN A 54 -4.43 -0.74 11.40
CA ASN A 54 -4.57 -0.15 12.72
C ASN A 54 -3.40 -0.54 13.63
N HIS A 55 -3.00 -1.80 13.59
CA HIS A 55 -1.86 -2.28 14.38
C HIS A 55 -0.56 -1.55 13.99
N ILE A 56 -0.28 -1.43 12.70
CA ILE A 56 0.93 -0.77 12.22
C ILE A 56 0.91 0.72 12.55
N LYS A 57 -0.19 1.41 12.31
CA LYS A 57 -0.29 2.85 12.58
C LYS A 57 -0.17 3.15 14.08
N ASN A 58 -0.70 2.28 14.93
CA ASN A 58 -0.59 2.45 16.38
C ASN A 58 0.82 2.16 16.90
N LYS A 59 1.47 1.13 16.36
CA LYS A 59 2.83 0.76 16.79
C LYS A 59 3.89 1.76 16.33
N TYR A 60 3.71 2.35 15.15
CA TYR A 60 4.71 3.21 14.51
C TYR A 60 4.18 4.63 14.29
N LYS A 61 3.65 5.24 15.35
CA LYS A 61 3.00 6.56 15.30
C LYS A 61 3.88 7.68 14.78
N THR A 62 5.19 7.60 15.04
CA THR A 62 6.14 8.64 14.63
C THR A 62 6.73 8.39 13.25
N HIS A 63 6.40 7.28 12.61
CA HIS A 63 6.90 6.93 11.28
C HIS A 63 5.93 7.39 10.21
N ASN A 64 6.48 7.77 9.05
CA ASN A 64 5.66 8.14 7.90
C ASN A 64 5.36 6.89 7.07
N ILE A 65 4.22 6.27 7.35
CA ILE A 65 3.80 5.02 6.70
C ILE A 65 2.51 5.26 5.95
N LYS A 66 2.48 4.84 4.69
CA LYS A 66 1.31 4.94 3.82
C LYS A 66 0.94 3.57 3.28
N PHE A 67 -0.35 3.36 3.08
CA PHE A 67 -0.87 2.09 2.57
C PHE A 67 -1.44 2.27 1.17
N PHE A 68 -1.03 1.38 0.28
CA PHE A 68 -1.47 1.31 -1.10
C PHE A 68 -2.12 -0.08 -1.30
N VAL A 69 -3.42 -0.13 -1.58
CA VAL A 69 -4.18 -1.38 -1.62
C VAL A 69 -4.73 -1.61 -3.01
N ASP A 70 -4.54 -2.85 -3.51
CA ASP A 70 -5.02 -3.27 -4.82
C ASP A 70 -6.39 -3.93 -4.69
N SER A 71 -7.40 -3.37 -5.32
CA SER A 71 -8.76 -3.92 -5.37
C SER A 71 -9.04 -4.73 -6.64
N GLY A 72 -8.03 -4.93 -7.51
CA GLY A 72 -8.20 -5.68 -8.75
C GLY A 72 -9.21 -5.02 -9.68
N TYR A 73 -10.17 -5.79 -10.14
CA TYR A 73 -11.29 -5.31 -10.95
C TYR A 73 -12.57 -5.11 -10.12
N ASP A 74 -12.50 -5.29 -8.80
CA ASP A 74 -13.66 -5.30 -7.92
C ASP A 74 -14.06 -3.87 -7.55
N GLN A 75 -15.07 -3.34 -8.22
CA GLN A 75 -15.58 -1.99 -8.00
C GLN A 75 -16.13 -1.82 -6.58
N GLY A 76 -16.90 -2.78 -6.09
CA GLY A 76 -17.48 -2.74 -4.75
C GLY A 76 -16.40 -2.69 -3.67
N LEU A 77 -15.38 -3.53 -3.80
CA LEU A 77 -14.23 -3.51 -2.90
C LEU A 77 -13.49 -2.18 -2.98
N GLY A 78 -13.31 -1.63 -4.18
CA GLY A 78 -12.68 -0.33 -4.35
C GLY A 78 -13.39 0.77 -3.57
N ILE A 79 -14.72 0.81 -3.63
CA ILE A 79 -15.52 1.77 -2.86
C ILE A 79 -15.34 1.58 -1.37
N LEU A 80 -15.42 0.34 -0.89
CA LEU A 80 -15.22 0.03 0.54
C LEU A 80 -13.84 0.49 1.01
N LEU A 81 -12.81 0.25 0.22
CA LEU A 81 -11.44 0.60 0.58
C LEU A 81 -11.23 2.11 0.68
N THR A 82 -11.97 2.93 -0.08
CA THR A 82 -11.86 4.39 0.04
C THR A 82 -12.31 4.90 1.42
N HIS A 83 -13.10 4.12 2.15
CA HIS A 83 -13.55 4.46 3.50
C HIS A 83 -12.65 3.87 4.59
N GLU A 84 -11.63 3.12 4.21
CA GLU A 84 -10.63 2.63 5.14
C GLU A 84 -9.49 3.64 5.30
N ASN A 85 -8.62 3.41 6.26
CA ASN A 85 -7.51 4.31 6.55
C ASN A 85 -6.32 4.03 5.62
N ILE A 86 -6.54 4.11 4.31
CA ILE A 86 -5.53 3.92 3.27
C ILE A 86 -5.23 5.25 2.58
N ASP A 87 -4.10 5.31 1.89
CA ASP A 87 -3.66 6.53 1.21
C ASP A 87 -3.78 6.42 -0.30
N TYR A 88 -3.62 5.22 -0.85
CA TYR A 88 -3.63 4.96 -2.28
C TYR A 88 -4.47 3.72 -2.59
N LEU A 89 -5.20 3.78 -3.69
CA LEU A 89 -6.02 2.66 -4.17
C LEU A 89 -5.67 2.31 -5.60
N LYS A 90 -5.49 1.02 -5.88
CA LYS A 90 -5.36 0.52 -7.24
C LYS A 90 -6.65 -0.19 -7.65
N LEU A 91 -7.21 0.22 -8.77
CA LEU A 91 -8.41 -0.38 -9.34
C LEU A 91 -8.29 -0.40 -10.86
N LYS A 92 -8.50 -1.56 -11.45
CA LYS A 92 -8.60 -1.70 -12.90
C LYS A 92 -10.07 -1.76 -13.29
N ASN A 93 -10.48 -0.86 -14.17
CA ASN A 93 -11.86 -0.84 -14.69
C ASN A 93 -11.92 0.10 -15.89
N ASN A 94 -13.12 0.23 -16.50
CA ASN A 94 -13.30 1.16 -17.60
C ASN A 94 -13.26 2.62 -17.09
N LYS A 95 -13.12 3.54 -18.03
CA LYS A 95 -12.94 4.97 -17.73
C LYS A 95 -14.12 5.57 -16.95
N ILE A 96 -15.34 5.15 -17.27
CA ILE A 96 -16.57 5.66 -16.62
C ILE A 96 -16.56 5.27 -15.14
N ILE A 97 -16.27 4.02 -14.85
CA ILE A 97 -16.20 3.51 -13.48
C ILE A 97 -15.06 4.19 -12.72
N LEU A 98 -13.87 4.29 -13.33
CA LEU A 98 -12.73 4.93 -12.68
C LEU A 98 -13.00 6.39 -12.33
N ASN A 99 -13.72 7.13 -13.20
CA ASN A 99 -14.10 8.51 -12.92
C ASN A 99 -15.03 8.62 -11.70
N LYS A 100 -16.00 7.71 -11.59
CA LYS A 100 -16.92 7.66 -10.45
C LYS A 100 -16.19 7.34 -9.15
N ILE A 101 -15.33 6.33 -9.18
CA ILE A 101 -14.55 5.92 -8.01
C ILE A 101 -13.58 7.03 -7.60
N ASN A 102 -12.97 7.71 -8.57
CA ASN A 102 -12.05 8.81 -8.28
C ASN A 102 -12.72 9.95 -7.52
N GLN A 103 -13.99 10.26 -7.83
CA GLN A 103 -14.74 11.27 -7.10
C GLN A 103 -14.93 10.88 -5.63
N ILE A 104 -15.24 9.63 -5.37
CA ILE A 104 -15.39 9.10 -4.02
C ILE A 104 -14.04 9.09 -3.30
N ALA A 105 -12.99 8.62 -3.98
CA ALA A 105 -11.65 8.55 -3.42
C ALA A 105 -11.14 9.93 -2.99
N LYS A 106 -11.34 10.94 -3.83
CA LYS A 106 -10.93 12.32 -3.51
C LYS A 106 -11.60 12.86 -2.26
N LYS A 107 -12.89 12.59 -2.09
CA LYS A 107 -13.63 13.01 -0.88
C LYS A 107 -13.03 12.38 0.37
N ASN A 108 -12.52 11.18 0.27
CA ASN A 108 -11.93 10.43 1.38
C ASN A 108 -10.40 10.58 1.46
N LYS A 109 -9.82 11.49 0.68
CA LYS A 109 -8.37 11.76 0.64
C LYS A 109 -7.54 10.54 0.23
N VAL A 110 -8.08 9.74 -0.68
CA VAL A 110 -7.41 8.58 -1.26
C VAL A 110 -7.06 8.89 -2.71
N LEU A 111 -5.81 8.66 -3.10
CA LEU A 111 -5.36 8.85 -4.48
C LEU A 111 -5.55 7.56 -5.26
N LEU A 112 -6.33 7.63 -6.35
CA LEU A 112 -6.61 6.48 -7.21
C LEU A 112 -5.50 6.28 -8.23
N ASN A 113 -5.03 5.04 -8.34
CA ASN A 113 -4.09 4.57 -9.38
C ASN A 113 -2.81 5.43 -9.49
N PRO A 114 -2.09 5.66 -8.38
CA PRO A 114 -0.78 6.29 -8.49
C PRO A 114 0.19 5.38 -9.23
N THR A 115 1.20 5.98 -9.85
CA THR A 115 2.26 5.24 -10.53
C THR A 115 3.47 5.11 -9.63
N PHE A 116 3.69 3.91 -9.10
CA PHE A 116 4.84 3.60 -8.24
C PHE A 116 5.64 2.44 -8.83
N ASP A 117 6.95 2.45 -8.60
CA ASP A 117 7.76 1.27 -8.83
C ASP A 117 7.59 0.31 -7.66
N VAL A 118 7.34 -0.96 -7.94
CA VAL A 118 7.04 -1.96 -6.91
C VAL A 118 8.27 -2.81 -6.64
N VAL A 119 8.71 -2.82 -5.38
CA VAL A 119 9.70 -3.79 -4.89
C VAL A 119 8.91 -4.91 -4.22
N ASP A 120 8.89 -6.08 -4.84
CA ASP A 120 8.09 -7.21 -4.38
C ASP A 120 8.86 -8.02 -3.33
N LEU A 121 8.42 -7.93 -2.09
CA LEU A 121 9.01 -8.64 -0.96
C LEU A 121 8.13 -9.78 -0.45
N THR A 122 7.02 -10.08 -1.15
CA THR A 122 6.01 -11.02 -0.65
C THR A 122 6.57 -12.43 -0.40
N LYS A 123 7.59 -12.83 -1.14
CA LYS A 123 8.22 -14.16 -1.01
C LYS A 123 9.59 -14.14 -0.35
N ILE A 124 9.99 -12.99 0.18
CA ILE A 124 11.34 -12.84 0.75
C ILE A 124 11.30 -13.10 2.25
N LYS A 125 12.16 -14.02 2.72
CA LYS A 125 12.25 -14.36 4.15
C LYS A 125 13.08 -13.34 4.92
N ASN A 126 14.21 -12.89 4.37
CA ASN A 126 15.07 -11.90 5.01
C ASN A 126 15.02 -10.60 4.25
N ILE A 127 14.10 -9.74 4.64
CA ILE A 127 13.85 -8.46 3.99
C ILE A 127 15.05 -7.52 4.15
N GLN A 128 15.65 -7.47 5.34
CA GLN A 128 16.77 -6.57 5.60
C GLN A 128 17.96 -6.87 4.69
N LYS A 129 18.28 -8.15 4.50
CA LYS A 129 19.35 -8.56 3.59
C LYS A 129 19.03 -8.16 2.15
N LYS A 130 17.78 -8.37 1.72
CA LYS A 130 17.35 -8.03 0.36
C LYS A 130 17.41 -6.52 0.12
N LEU A 131 16.97 -5.71 1.08
CA LEU A 131 16.96 -4.26 0.97
C LEU A 131 18.37 -3.67 0.96
N LYS A 132 19.31 -4.25 1.68
CA LYS A 132 20.71 -3.81 1.63
C LYS A 132 21.31 -3.91 0.22
N ILE A 133 20.87 -4.89 -0.55
CA ILE A 133 21.32 -5.07 -1.94
C ILE A 133 20.61 -4.09 -2.87
N LYS A 134 19.31 -3.83 -2.65
CA LYS A 134 18.45 -3.03 -3.52
C LYS A 134 18.53 -1.53 -3.23
N LEU A 135 18.77 -1.16 -2.02
CA LEU A 135 18.79 0.22 -1.55
C LEU A 135 20.20 0.61 -1.13
#